data_46d73ebf321d25fc6b4f6d9ac59c9073
#
_entry.id   46d73ebf321d25fc6b4f6d9ac59c9073
#
_cell.length_a   1.000
_cell.length_b   1.000
_cell.length_c   1.000
_cell.angle_alpha   90.00
_cell.angle_beta   90.00
_cell.angle_gamma   90.00
#
_symmetry.space_group_name_H-M   'P 1'
#
loop_
_entity.id
_entity.type
_entity.pdbx_description
1 polymer ?
#
loop_
_entity_poly.entity_id
_entity_poly.type
_entity_poly.pdbx_seq_one_letter_code
_entity_poly.pdbx_strand_id
1 'polypeptide(L)'
;MTSSVEAAVAGADGVVNAISLYVEHGSDTFHTVHVETAARIASVARRVGAQRLVHLSGIGADAASPSPYIRSRGEGEAAVQAAFPGAVIIRPAVMFASDDGFLTTILRLLRVLPAYPIFGNGRTRLQPAYADDVAAAITQVLRQSKKPYPIYELAGPRVYSYEELLRTIARTAGLRPVLMRMPFALWDVLAGVAEILPHPPLTRHQVALMQIDTTASDNLPGFRVLGISPRSLEEELEAMLKQRK
;
A
#
# COMPACT_ATOMS: atom_id res chain seq x y z
N MET A 1 -20.80 16.47 -6.41
CA MET A 1 -19.87 15.43 -5.92
C MET A 1 -20.26 14.89 -4.54
N THR A 2 -20.73 15.72 -3.59
CA THR A 2 -21.17 15.23 -2.26
C THR A 2 -22.35 14.24 -2.38
N SER A 3 -23.26 14.45 -3.32
CA SER A 3 -24.41 13.57 -3.56
C SER A 3 -24.06 12.16 -4.02
N SER A 4 -22.97 11.98 -4.81
CA SER A 4 -22.57 10.64 -5.28
C SER A 4 -21.94 9.79 -4.17
N VAL A 5 -21.10 10.39 -3.31
CA VAL A 5 -20.54 9.70 -2.13
C VAL A 5 -21.67 9.37 -1.15
N GLU A 6 -22.59 10.31 -0.93
CA GLU A 6 -23.74 10.12 -0.03
C GLU A 6 -24.65 8.98 -0.50
N ALA A 7 -24.94 8.92 -1.79
CA ALA A 7 -25.71 7.83 -2.38
C ALA A 7 -24.99 6.48 -2.26
N ALA A 8 -23.65 6.46 -2.39
CA ALA A 8 -22.86 5.24 -2.30
C ALA A 8 -22.81 4.65 -0.88
N VAL A 9 -22.88 5.49 0.17
CA VAL A 9 -22.78 5.05 1.57
C VAL A 9 -24.14 5.09 2.31
N ALA A 10 -25.22 5.48 1.66
CA ALA A 10 -26.55 5.54 2.26
C ALA A 10 -26.98 4.17 2.79
N GLY A 11 -27.38 4.10 4.07
CA GLY A 11 -27.83 2.87 4.72
C GLY A 11 -26.72 1.86 5.03
N ALA A 12 -25.46 2.23 4.86
CA ALA A 12 -24.34 1.36 5.23
C ALA A 12 -24.04 1.45 6.74
N ASP A 13 -23.96 0.29 7.42
CA ASP A 13 -23.50 0.21 8.81
C ASP A 13 -22.01 0.49 8.95
N GLY A 14 -21.22 0.14 7.95
CA GLY A 14 -19.78 0.34 7.92
C GLY A 14 -19.28 0.81 6.56
N VAL A 15 -18.30 1.69 6.57
CA VAL A 15 -17.69 2.27 5.37
C VAL A 15 -16.20 1.95 5.34
N VAL A 16 -15.69 1.57 4.17
CA VAL A 16 -14.25 1.39 3.93
C VAL A 16 -13.80 2.40 2.89
N ASN A 17 -12.84 3.25 3.26
CA ASN A 17 -12.16 4.11 2.30
C ASN A 17 -10.82 3.48 1.90
N ALA A 18 -10.78 2.90 0.72
CA ALA A 18 -9.58 2.29 0.12
C ALA A 18 -9.05 3.11 -1.09
N ILE A 19 -9.48 4.36 -1.22
CA ILE A 19 -9.07 5.22 -2.33
C ILE A 19 -7.63 5.70 -2.08
N SER A 20 -6.79 5.56 -3.08
CA SER A 20 -5.39 5.97 -3.03
C SER A 20 -4.89 6.42 -4.39
N LEU A 21 -3.85 7.25 -4.39
CA LEU A 21 -3.17 7.75 -5.56
C LEU A 21 -1.66 7.52 -5.40
N TYR A 22 -1.01 7.00 -6.43
CA TYR A 22 0.44 6.80 -6.46
C TYR A 22 1.17 7.75 -7.40
N VAL A 23 0.47 8.35 -8.36
CA VAL A 23 1.00 9.30 -9.33
C VAL A 23 -0.03 10.41 -9.49
N GLU A 24 0.38 11.66 -9.30
CA GLU A 24 -0.48 12.82 -9.49
C GLU A 24 -0.78 13.04 -10.97
N HIS A 25 -2.03 13.40 -11.28
CA HIS A 25 -2.44 13.70 -12.65
C HIS A 25 -3.53 14.78 -12.67
N GLY A 26 -3.26 15.88 -13.33
CA GLY A 26 -4.22 17.00 -13.43
C GLY A 26 -4.64 17.54 -12.07
N SER A 27 -5.93 17.50 -11.77
CA SER A 27 -6.50 17.91 -10.47
C SER A 27 -6.35 16.86 -9.37
N ASP A 28 -6.02 15.61 -9.74
CA ASP A 28 -5.86 14.54 -8.78
C ASP A 28 -4.43 14.59 -8.19
N THR A 29 -4.31 15.27 -7.07
CA THR A 29 -3.06 15.41 -6.31
C THR A 29 -3.09 14.51 -5.07
N PHE A 30 -1.92 14.25 -4.48
CA PHE A 30 -1.85 13.52 -3.21
C PHE A 30 -2.71 14.20 -2.14
N HIS A 31 -2.69 15.53 -2.07
CA HIS A 31 -3.50 16.27 -1.10
C HIS A 31 -5.01 16.13 -1.37
N THR A 32 -5.45 16.33 -2.61
CA THR A 32 -6.89 16.24 -2.95
C THR A 32 -7.45 14.84 -2.72
N VAL A 33 -6.67 13.79 -2.98
CA VAL A 33 -7.13 12.41 -2.84
C VAL A 33 -6.96 11.89 -1.41
N HIS A 34 -5.77 12.04 -0.81
CA HIS A 34 -5.48 11.44 0.49
C HIS A 34 -6.02 12.26 1.66
N VAL A 35 -6.17 13.59 1.52
CA VAL A 35 -6.63 14.46 2.60
C VAL A 35 -8.07 14.90 2.39
N GLU A 36 -8.34 15.69 1.35
CA GLU A 36 -9.66 16.30 1.16
C GLU A 36 -10.75 15.28 0.87
N THR A 37 -10.51 14.35 -0.06
CA THR A 37 -11.49 13.30 -0.41
C THR A 37 -11.67 12.34 0.74
N ALA A 38 -10.61 11.94 1.45
CA ALA A 38 -10.70 11.07 2.61
C ALA A 38 -11.50 11.71 3.75
N ALA A 39 -11.24 12.98 4.08
CA ALA A 39 -12.02 13.74 5.07
C ALA A 39 -13.49 13.89 4.67
N ARG A 40 -13.75 14.11 3.37
CA ARG A 40 -15.12 14.20 2.83
C ARG A 40 -15.87 12.89 3.00
N ILE A 41 -15.27 11.76 2.63
CA ILE A 41 -15.87 10.43 2.81
C ILE A 41 -16.17 10.19 4.29
N ALA A 42 -15.24 10.50 5.19
CA ALA A 42 -15.42 10.36 6.63
C ALA A 42 -16.58 11.23 7.16
N SER A 43 -16.66 12.49 6.72
CA SER A 43 -17.74 13.40 7.09
C SER A 43 -19.10 12.93 6.59
N VAL A 44 -19.17 12.42 5.37
CA VAL A 44 -20.41 11.87 4.79
C VAL A 44 -20.82 10.59 5.52
N ALA A 45 -19.90 9.66 5.76
CA ALA A 45 -20.16 8.43 6.50
C ALA A 45 -20.76 8.73 7.89
N ARG A 46 -20.19 9.72 8.60
CA ARG A 46 -20.72 10.17 9.89
C ARG A 46 -22.14 10.75 9.77
N ARG A 47 -22.40 11.60 8.77
CA ARG A 47 -23.67 12.27 8.56
C ARG A 47 -24.80 11.29 8.25
N VAL A 48 -24.52 10.23 7.47
CA VAL A 48 -25.51 9.19 7.14
C VAL A 48 -25.70 8.14 8.25
N GLY A 49 -24.98 8.29 9.38
CA GLY A 49 -25.13 7.43 10.55
C GLY A 49 -24.35 6.11 10.49
N ALA A 50 -23.33 6.00 9.64
CA ALA A 50 -22.47 4.82 9.63
C ALA A 50 -21.82 4.62 11.01
N GLN A 51 -21.87 3.40 11.51
CA GLN A 51 -21.34 3.07 12.85
C GLN A 51 -19.84 2.86 12.86
N ARG A 52 -19.26 2.49 11.72
CA ARG A 52 -17.83 2.15 11.55
C ARG A 52 -17.26 2.79 10.29
N LEU A 53 -16.03 3.29 10.40
CA LEU A 53 -15.23 3.72 9.28
C LEU A 53 -13.84 3.12 9.39
N VAL A 54 -13.41 2.44 8.32
CA VAL A 54 -12.02 1.99 8.15
C VAL A 54 -11.40 2.78 7.00
N HIS A 55 -10.23 3.37 7.25
CA HIS A 55 -9.45 4.09 6.24
C HIS A 55 -8.12 3.38 5.98
N LEU A 56 -7.86 3.04 4.72
CA LEU A 56 -6.58 2.48 4.29
C LEU A 56 -5.57 3.59 4.06
N SER A 57 -4.51 3.55 4.84
CA SER A 57 -3.32 4.37 4.71
C SER A 57 -2.13 3.51 4.23
N GLY A 58 -0.95 3.67 4.79
CA GLY A 58 0.23 2.85 4.52
C GLY A 58 1.24 2.94 5.65
N ILE A 59 2.03 1.89 5.85
CA ILE A 59 3.15 1.92 6.81
C ILE A 59 4.08 3.09 6.46
N GLY A 60 4.51 3.83 7.48
CA GLY A 60 5.35 5.00 7.33
C GLY A 60 4.60 6.31 7.10
N ALA A 61 3.24 6.32 7.09
CA ALA A 61 2.47 7.57 7.01
C ALA A 61 2.86 8.53 8.14
N ASP A 62 3.29 9.75 7.75
CA ASP A 62 3.79 10.77 8.68
C ASP A 62 3.52 12.17 8.10
N ALA A 63 2.73 12.97 8.81
CA ALA A 63 2.39 14.33 8.41
C ALA A 63 3.58 15.31 8.42
N ALA A 64 4.70 14.95 9.07
CA ALA A 64 5.93 15.73 9.08
C ALA A 64 6.93 15.30 7.99
N SER A 65 6.61 14.29 7.19
CA SER A 65 7.53 13.75 6.19
C SER A 65 7.87 14.77 5.10
N PRO A 66 9.13 14.85 4.64
CA PRO A 66 9.51 15.64 3.48
C PRO A 66 8.90 15.10 2.18
N SER A 67 8.56 13.80 2.11
CA SER A 67 7.89 13.19 0.96
C SER A 67 6.43 13.64 0.87
N PRO A 68 5.99 14.30 -0.21
CA PRO A 68 4.60 14.73 -0.36
C PRO A 68 3.60 13.58 -0.26
N TYR A 69 3.93 12.42 -0.82
CA TYR A 69 3.10 11.22 -0.73
C TYR A 69 2.91 10.73 0.71
N ILE A 70 4.01 10.58 1.46
CA ILE A 70 3.97 10.09 2.85
C ILE A 70 3.28 11.11 3.75
N ARG A 71 3.60 12.40 3.55
CA ARG A 71 2.99 13.51 4.30
C ARG A 71 1.49 13.56 4.11
N SER A 72 1.00 13.53 2.86
CA SER A 72 -0.43 13.54 2.58
C SER A 72 -1.18 12.36 3.18
N ARG A 73 -0.53 11.20 3.30
CA ARG A 73 -1.09 10.05 4.01
C ARG A 73 -1.27 10.33 5.49
N GLY A 74 -0.25 10.87 6.16
CA GLY A 74 -0.33 11.23 7.58
C GLY A 74 -1.34 12.34 7.85
N GLU A 75 -1.38 13.37 7.00
CA GLU A 75 -2.40 14.43 7.06
C GLU A 75 -3.82 13.88 6.84
N GLY A 76 -3.97 12.94 5.91
CA GLY A 76 -5.24 12.26 5.61
C GLY A 76 -5.77 11.45 6.78
N GLU A 77 -4.90 10.71 7.47
CA GLU A 77 -5.28 10.00 8.70
C GLU A 77 -5.83 10.95 9.76
N ALA A 78 -5.13 12.06 10.01
CA ALA A 78 -5.58 13.07 10.97
C ALA A 78 -6.91 13.69 10.55
N ALA A 79 -7.08 14.02 9.27
CA ALA A 79 -8.30 14.60 8.72
C ALA A 79 -9.50 13.62 8.82
N VAL A 80 -9.27 12.33 8.56
CA VAL A 80 -10.29 11.28 8.70
C VAL A 80 -10.70 11.12 10.15
N GLN A 81 -9.75 11.05 11.10
CA GLN A 81 -10.05 10.92 12.52
C GLN A 81 -10.77 12.14 13.09
N ALA A 82 -10.45 13.33 12.61
CA ALA A 82 -11.18 14.56 12.98
C ALA A 82 -12.62 14.57 12.47
N ALA A 83 -12.83 14.13 11.22
CA ALA A 83 -14.15 14.08 10.58
C ALA A 83 -15.05 12.95 11.11
N PHE A 84 -14.49 11.81 11.45
CA PHE A 84 -15.17 10.63 11.99
C PHE A 84 -14.43 10.14 13.26
N PRO A 85 -14.72 10.68 14.46
CA PRO A 85 -14.14 10.20 15.70
C PRO A 85 -14.42 8.72 15.92
N GLY A 86 -13.34 7.93 16.06
CA GLY A 86 -13.44 6.47 16.16
C GLY A 86 -13.21 5.74 14.82
N ALA A 87 -12.87 6.46 13.75
CA ALA A 87 -12.35 5.84 12.53
C ALA A 87 -11.11 5.00 12.85
N VAL A 88 -11.02 3.82 12.21
CA VAL A 88 -9.87 2.93 12.31
C VAL A 88 -8.98 3.12 11.11
N ILE A 89 -7.72 3.40 11.35
CA ILE A 89 -6.69 3.49 10.32
C ILE A 89 -6.02 2.12 10.16
N ILE A 90 -5.97 1.64 8.94
CA ILE A 90 -5.18 0.46 8.59
C ILE A 90 -4.02 0.91 7.71
N ARG A 91 -2.82 0.63 8.17
CA ARG A 91 -1.55 0.87 7.47
C ARG A 91 -1.01 -0.46 6.96
N PRO A 92 -1.35 -0.91 5.75
CA PRO A 92 -0.71 -2.07 5.17
C PRO A 92 0.73 -1.76 4.76
N ALA A 93 1.58 -2.78 4.77
CA ALA A 93 2.84 -2.77 4.04
C ALA A 93 2.57 -2.84 2.52
N VAL A 94 3.62 -2.96 1.69
CA VAL A 94 3.43 -3.22 0.28
C VAL A 94 2.55 -4.47 0.11
N MET A 95 1.41 -4.33 -0.56
CA MET A 95 0.49 -5.44 -0.77
C MET A 95 0.82 -6.20 -2.06
N PHE A 96 0.52 -7.49 -2.04
CA PHE A 96 0.60 -8.34 -3.22
C PHE A 96 -0.66 -9.20 -3.36
N ALA A 97 -1.03 -9.51 -4.61
CA ALA A 97 -2.14 -10.37 -4.99
C ALA A 97 -1.86 -11.04 -6.35
N SER A 98 -2.74 -11.96 -6.77
CA SER A 98 -2.58 -12.66 -8.05
C SER A 98 -2.67 -11.76 -9.28
N ASP A 99 -3.38 -10.65 -9.17
CA ASP A 99 -3.68 -9.68 -10.23
C ASP A 99 -3.12 -8.28 -9.94
N ASP A 100 -2.26 -8.14 -8.90
CA ASP A 100 -1.65 -6.86 -8.57
C ASP A 100 -0.64 -6.40 -9.62
N GLY A 101 -0.43 -5.08 -9.69
CA GLY A 101 0.55 -4.47 -10.58
C GLY A 101 2.00 -4.65 -10.10
N PHE A 102 2.24 -4.83 -8.79
CA PHE A 102 3.58 -4.91 -8.21
C PHE A 102 4.26 -6.23 -8.56
N LEU A 103 3.66 -7.35 -8.14
CA LEU A 103 4.22 -8.68 -8.33
C LEU A 103 4.25 -9.08 -9.82
N THR A 104 3.17 -8.78 -10.55
CA THR A 104 3.08 -9.10 -11.98
C THR A 104 4.08 -8.30 -12.82
N THR A 105 4.34 -7.04 -12.48
CA THR A 105 5.37 -6.23 -13.15
C THR A 105 6.76 -6.77 -12.89
N ILE A 106 7.09 -7.10 -11.63
CA ILE A 106 8.38 -7.71 -11.28
C ILE A 106 8.57 -9.02 -12.06
N LEU A 107 7.59 -9.92 -12.05
CA LEU A 107 7.66 -11.20 -12.78
C LEU A 107 7.85 -11.00 -14.28
N ARG A 108 7.15 -10.05 -14.88
CA ARG A 108 7.29 -9.71 -16.30
C ARG A 108 8.70 -9.22 -16.62
N LEU A 109 9.20 -8.27 -15.83
CA LEU A 109 10.53 -7.71 -16.04
C LEU A 109 11.64 -8.75 -15.81
N LEU A 110 11.51 -9.61 -14.80
CA LEU A 110 12.45 -10.72 -14.54
C LEU A 110 12.50 -11.74 -15.69
N ARG A 111 11.42 -11.89 -16.47
CA ARG A 111 11.37 -12.79 -17.62
C ARG A 111 11.95 -12.18 -18.91
N VAL A 112 11.82 -10.86 -19.07
CA VAL A 112 12.13 -10.17 -20.32
C VAL A 112 13.52 -9.56 -20.31
N LEU A 113 13.96 -9.05 -19.14
CA LEU A 113 15.25 -8.37 -19.07
C LEU A 113 16.41 -9.35 -18.87
N PRO A 114 17.48 -9.24 -19.65
CA PRO A 114 18.69 -10.04 -19.47
C PRO A 114 19.38 -9.75 -18.12
N ALA A 115 19.27 -8.51 -17.63
CA ALA A 115 19.69 -8.07 -16.31
C ALA A 115 18.61 -7.17 -15.71
N TYR A 116 18.22 -7.44 -14.46
CA TYR A 116 17.22 -6.65 -13.74
C TYR A 116 17.91 -5.56 -12.91
N PRO A 117 17.66 -4.27 -13.19
CA PRO A 117 18.23 -3.19 -12.40
C PRO A 117 17.52 -3.08 -11.06
N ILE A 118 18.25 -3.17 -9.95
CA ILE A 118 17.70 -3.01 -8.61
C ILE A 118 17.95 -1.61 -8.07
N PHE A 119 17.01 -1.10 -7.27
CA PHE A 119 17.11 0.22 -6.64
C PHE A 119 18.25 0.25 -5.61
N GLY A 120 19.18 1.18 -5.80
CA GLY A 120 20.32 1.40 -4.91
C GLY A 120 21.17 0.13 -4.71
N ASN A 121 21.38 -0.22 -3.45
CA ASN A 121 22.11 -1.44 -3.06
C ASN A 121 21.18 -2.64 -2.78
N GLY A 122 19.88 -2.49 -3.00
CA GLY A 122 18.87 -3.54 -2.76
C GLY A 122 18.58 -3.83 -1.28
N ARG A 123 18.97 -2.95 -0.37
CA ARG A 123 18.86 -3.19 1.09
C ARG A 123 17.57 -2.64 1.71
N THR A 124 16.79 -1.87 0.99
CA THR A 124 15.48 -1.38 1.48
C THR A 124 14.64 -2.56 1.98
N ARG A 125 14.10 -2.44 3.18
CA ARG A 125 13.38 -3.52 3.87
C ARG A 125 11.90 -3.44 3.54
N LEU A 126 11.35 -4.54 3.08
CA LEU A 126 9.96 -4.70 2.72
C LEU A 126 9.37 -5.89 3.49
N GLN A 127 8.11 -5.77 3.90
CA GLN A 127 7.40 -6.83 4.60
C GLN A 127 6.04 -7.07 3.93
N PRO A 128 6.02 -7.67 2.71
CA PRO A 128 4.84 -7.76 1.87
C PRO A 128 3.66 -8.42 2.57
N ALA A 129 2.47 -7.81 2.47
CA ALA A 129 1.22 -8.33 3.01
C ALA A 129 0.33 -8.87 1.89
N TYR A 130 -0.28 -10.02 2.07
CA TYR A 130 -1.25 -10.54 1.12
C TYR A 130 -2.55 -9.74 1.19
N ALA A 131 -3.07 -9.32 0.03
CA ALA A 131 -4.21 -8.40 -0.05
C ALA A 131 -5.48 -8.97 0.59
N ASP A 132 -5.73 -10.30 0.43
CA ASP A 132 -6.90 -10.93 1.03
C ASP A 132 -6.80 -11.00 2.57
N ASP A 133 -5.59 -11.11 3.13
CA ASP A 133 -5.42 -11.06 4.58
C ASP A 133 -5.72 -9.66 5.10
N VAL A 134 -5.33 -8.61 4.35
CA VAL A 134 -5.70 -7.23 4.66
C VAL A 134 -7.22 -7.04 4.58
N ALA A 135 -7.88 -7.58 3.55
CA ALA A 135 -9.34 -7.54 3.42
C ALA A 135 -10.06 -8.28 4.56
N ALA A 136 -9.52 -9.43 4.97
CA ALA A 136 -10.03 -10.17 6.13
C ALA A 136 -9.88 -9.35 7.42
N ALA A 137 -8.74 -8.66 7.61
CA ALA A 137 -8.51 -7.78 8.75
C ALA A 137 -9.49 -6.60 8.79
N ILE A 138 -9.73 -5.95 7.64
CA ILE A 138 -10.75 -4.89 7.51
C ILE A 138 -12.13 -5.42 7.92
N THR A 139 -12.50 -6.58 7.40
CA THR A 139 -13.78 -7.24 7.70
C THR A 139 -13.90 -7.52 9.21
N GLN A 140 -12.83 -8.03 9.82
CA GLN A 140 -12.81 -8.31 11.26
C GLN A 140 -12.95 -7.04 12.09
N VAL A 141 -12.28 -5.94 11.71
CA VAL A 141 -12.39 -4.63 12.36
C VAL A 141 -13.82 -4.09 12.28
N LEU A 142 -14.48 -4.24 11.14
CA LEU A 142 -15.87 -3.80 10.96
C LEU A 142 -16.86 -4.62 11.78
N ARG A 143 -16.60 -5.91 12.02
CA ARG A 143 -17.54 -6.85 12.68
C ARG A 143 -17.31 -6.98 14.18
N GLN A 144 -16.12 -6.63 14.71
CA GLN A 144 -15.84 -6.85 16.13
C GLN A 144 -16.73 -6.01 17.04
N SER A 145 -17.23 -6.62 18.13
CA SER A 145 -18.06 -5.94 19.12
C SER A 145 -17.26 -5.04 20.06
N LYS A 146 -16.00 -5.35 20.29
CA LYS A 146 -15.09 -4.57 21.13
C LYS A 146 -14.63 -3.33 20.38
N LYS A 147 -14.28 -2.27 21.16
CA LYS A 147 -13.66 -1.07 20.57
C LYS A 147 -12.33 -1.44 19.92
N PRO A 148 -12.15 -1.18 18.63
CA PRO A 148 -10.90 -1.47 17.94
C PRO A 148 -9.78 -0.53 18.39
N TYR A 149 -8.55 -0.91 18.11
CA TYR A 149 -7.42 0.02 18.18
C TYR A 149 -7.59 1.10 17.11
N PRO A 150 -7.11 2.33 17.34
CA PRO A 150 -7.27 3.41 16.38
C PRO A 150 -6.42 3.21 15.11
N ILE A 151 -5.29 2.51 15.23
CA ILE A 151 -4.36 2.24 14.12
C ILE A 151 -3.89 0.79 14.19
N TYR A 152 -3.81 0.13 13.02
CA TYR A 152 -3.19 -1.18 12.84
C TYR A 152 -2.13 -1.11 11.74
N GLU A 153 -0.98 -1.76 11.95
CA GLU A 153 0.01 -1.99 10.90
C GLU A 153 -0.04 -3.44 10.43
N LEU A 154 -0.39 -3.65 9.17
CA LEU A 154 -0.62 -4.98 8.60
C LEU A 154 0.51 -5.34 7.64
N ALA A 155 1.39 -6.22 8.08
CA ALA A 155 2.53 -6.69 7.29
C ALA A 155 2.62 -8.22 7.32
N GLY A 156 3.20 -8.79 6.28
CA GLY A 156 3.38 -10.23 6.16
C GLY A 156 4.31 -10.82 7.22
N PRO A 157 4.47 -12.14 7.25
CA PRO A 157 5.20 -12.83 8.32
C PRO A 157 6.71 -12.63 8.26
N ARG A 158 7.26 -12.17 7.12
CA ARG A 158 8.71 -12.07 6.90
C ARG A 158 9.11 -10.72 6.32
N VAL A 159 10.22 -10.19 6.83
CA VAL A 159 10.92 -9.02 6.28
C VAL A 159 11.94 -9.50 5.26
N TYR A 160 11.98 -8.83 4.11
CA TYR A 160 12.95 -9.05 3.04
C TYR A 160 13.73 -7.76 2.79
N SER A 161 15.00 -7.85 2.42
CA SER A 161 15.60 -6.80 1.62
C SER A 161 15.01 -6.83 0.19
N TYR A 162 15.04 -5.72 -0.52
CA TYR A 162 14.51 -5.67 -1.89
C TYR A 162 15.20 -6.70 -2.80
N GLU A 163 16.52 -6.88 -2.65
CA GLU A 163 17.25 -7.92 -3.38
C GLU A 163 16.78 -9.34 -3.03
N GLU A 164 16.57 -9.65 -1.74
CA GLU A 164 16.03 -10.96 -1.30
C GLU A 164 14.63 -11.20 -1.83
N LEU A 165 13.77 -10.16 -1.82
CA LEU A 165 12.43 -10.25 -2.37
C LEU A 165 12.46 -10.65 -3.85
N LEU A 166 13.26 -9.95 -4.67
CA LEU A 166 13.43 -10.27 -6.10
C LEU A 166 13.98 -11.68 -6.32
N ARG A 167 14.98 -12.09 -5.53
CA ARG A 167 15.54 -13.45 -5.62
C ARG A 167 14.53 -14.52 -5.22
N THR A 168 13.71 -14.25 -4.22
CA THR A 168 12.62 -15.15 -3.79
C THR A 168 11.58 -15.29 -4.89
N ILE A 169 11.10 -14.18 -5.46
CA ILE A 169 10.14 -14.19 -6.58
C ILE A 169 10.72 -14.95 -7.78
N ALA A 170 11.97 -14.66 -8.16
CA ALA A 170 12.62 -15.32 -9.27
C ALA A 170 12.75 -16.82 -9.06
N ARG A 171 13.21 -17.25 -7.88
CA ARG A 171 13.39 -18.67 -7.53
C ARG A 171 12.07 -19.44 -7.61
N THR A 172 11.00 -18.91 -7.03
CA THR A 172 9.66 -19.53 -7.07
C THR A 172 9.13 -19.63 -8.50
N ALA A 173 9.47 -18.65 -9.35
CA ALA A 173 9.11 -18.66 -10.77
C ALA A 173 10.06 -19.51 -11.66
N GLY A 174 11.09 -20.16 -11.09
CA GLY A 174 12.07 -20.95 -11.84
C GLY A 174 13.04 -20.10 -12.67
N LEU A 175 13.20 -18.81 -12.33
CA LEU A 175 14.05 -17.86 -13.05
C LEU A 175 15.40 -17.66 -12.34
N ARG A 176 16.43 -17.30 -13.10
CA ARG A 176 17.77 -17.00 -12.59
C ARG A 176 18.28 -15.66 -13.17
N PRO A 177 17.67 -14.53 -12.77
CA PRO A 177 18.04 -13.24 -13.33
C PRO A 177 19.43 -12.81 -12.84
N VAL A 178 20.12 -12.06 -13.67
CA VAL A 178 21.26 -11.25 -13.26
C VAL A 178 20.69 -9.97 -12.62
N LEU A 179 20.99 -9.74 -11.33
CA LEU A 179 20.58 -8.53 -10.63
C LEU A 179 21.73 -7.52 -10.68
N MET A 180 21.44 -6.32 -11.20
CA MET A 180 22.43 -5.24 -11.36
C MET A 180 22.07 -4.08 -10.43
N ARG A 181 22.94 -3.78 -9.48
CA ARG A 181 22.76 -2.65 -8.55
C ARG A 181 22.93 -1.33 -9.30
N MET A 182 21.93 -0.46 -9.18
CA MET A 182 21.94 0.84 -9.83
C MET A 182 21.73 1.95 -8.79
N PRO A 183 22.66 2.92 -8.66
CA PRO A 183 22.56 4.00 -7.69
C PRO A 183 21.25 4.78 -7.82
N PHE A 184 20.70 5.26 -6.69
CA PHE A 184 19.47 6.06 -6.70
C PHE A 184 19.58 7.33 -7.55
N ALA A 185 20.77 7.98 -7.57
CA ALA A 185 20.99 9.14 -8.41
C ALA A 185 20.73 8.87 -9.91
N LEU A 186 21.07 7.66 -10.40
CA LEU A 186 20.78 7.28 -11.78
C LEU A 186 19.29 7.00 -11.99
N TRP A 187 18.63 6.39 -11.00
CA TRP A 187 17.18 6.23 -11.00
C TRP A 187 16.44 7.57 -11.03
N ASP A 188 16.89 8.57 -10.26
CA ASP A 188 16.32 9.91 -10.22
C ASP A 188 16.44 10.62 -11.58
N VAL A 189 17.57 10.48 -12.27
CA VAL A 189 17.76 11.02 -13.62
C VAL A 189 16.81 10.31 -14.61
N LEU A 190 16.74 8.98 -14.58
CA LEU A 190 15.86 8.22 -15.47
C LEU A 190 14.39 8.53 -15.22
N ALA A 191 13.97 8.64 -13.95
CA ALA A 191 12.63 9.02 -13.59
C ALA A 191 12.30 10.45 -14.05
N GLY A 192 13.23 11.39 -13.87
CA GLY A 192 13.07 12.78 -14.35
C GLY A 192 12.90 12.88 -15.85
N VAL A 193 13.60 12.05 -16.63
CA VAL A 193 13.40 11.95 -18.08
C VAL A 193 12.06 11.28 -18.40
N ALA A 194 11.68 10.23 -17.67
CA ALA A 194 10.42 9.54 -17.88
C ALA A 194 9.19 10.42 -17.57
N GLU A 195 9.29 11.36 -16.63
CA GLU A 195 8.22 12.30 -16.26
C GLU A 195 7.82 13.28 -17.40
N ILE A 196 8.60 13.36 -18.48
CA ILE A 196 8.23 14.12 -19.68
C ILE A 196 7.09 13.40 -20.46
N LEU A 197 6.93 12.08 -20.25
CA LEU A 197 5.90 11.29 -20.91
C LEU A 197 4.53 11.53 -20.26
N PRO A 198 3.43 11.47 -21.02
CA PRO A 198 2.06 11.62 -20.47
C PRO A 198 1.71 10.58 -19.39
N HIS A 199 2.29 9.38 -19.47
CA HIS A 199 2.12 8.28 -18.53
C HIS A 199 3.49 7.72 -18.17
N PRO A 200 4.22 8.35 -17.23
CA PRO A 200 5.56 7.93 -16.90
C PRO A 200 5.56 6.52 -16.28
N PRO A 201 6.40 5.61 -16.77
CA PRO A 201 6.52 4.26 -16.19
C PRO A 201 7.15 4.26 -14.81
N LEU A 202 7.84 5.33 -14.45
CA LEU A 202 8.50 5.56 -13.16
C LEU A 202 8.56 7.06 -12.88
N THR A 203 8.30 7.46 -11.63
CA THR A 203 8.41 8.84 -11.17
C THR A 203 9.48 8.98 -10.09
N ARG A 204 10.03 10.19 -9.91
CA ARG A 204 10.98 10.49 -8.82
C ARG A 204 10.37 10.20 -7.44
N HIS A 205 9.06 10.43 -7.27
CA HIS A 205 8.37 10.08 -6.02
C HIS A 205 8.40 8.57 -5.75
N GLN A 206 8.18 7.76 -6.78
CA GLN A 206 8.28 6.30 -6.66
C GLN A 206 9.72 5.86 -6.34
N VAL A 207 10.73 6.47 -6.96
CA VAL A 207 12.14 6.22 -6.63
C VAL A 207 12.45 6.58 -5.17
N ALA A 208 11.94 7.71 -4.68
CA ALA A 208 12.11 8.12 -3.29
C ALA A 208 11.45 7.13 -2.31
N LEU A 209 10.27 6.59 -2.64
CA LEU A 209 9.61 5.57 -1.83
C LEU A 209 10.42 4.26 -1.73
N MET A 210 11.17 3.91 -2.77
CA MET A 210 12.06 2.75 -2.74
C MET A 210 13.29 2.92 -1.84
N GLN A 211 13.50 4.08 -1.23
CA GLN A 211 14.54 4.34 -0.24
C GLN A 211 14.06 4.16 1.20
N ILE A 212 12.76 3.94 1.39
CA ILE A 212 12.12 3.92 2.71
C ILE A 212 11.69 2.50 3.06
N ASP A 213 12.08 2.04 4.24
CA ASP A 213 11.65 0.75 4.76
C ASP A 213 10.13 0.73 5.00
N THR A 214 9.46 -0.32 4.56
CA THR A 214 8.03 -0.55 4.79
C THR A 214 7.82 -1.82 5.60
N THR A 215 8.24 -1.75 6.86
CA THR A 215 8.11 -2.85 7.84
C THR A 215 7.22 -2.39 9.00
N ALA A 216 6.40 -3.30 9.53
CA ALA A 216 5.58 -3.01 10.69
C ALA A 216 6.44 -2.71 11.93
N SER A 217 5.98 -1.79 12.77
CA SER A 217 6.58 -1.49 14.07
C SER A 217 6.09 -2.47 15.12
N ASP A 218 6.90 -2.73 16.13
CA ASP A 218 6.52 -3.59 17.27
C ASP A 218 5.50 -2.91 18.22
N ASN A 219 5.30 -1.60 18.07
CA ASN A 219 4.47 -0.79 18.96
C ASN A 219 3.00 -0.71 18.54
N LEU A 220 2.64 -1.13 17.34
CA LEU A 220 1.27 -1.08 16.83
C LEU A 220 0.71 -2.50 16.63
N PRO A 221 -0.61 -2.68 16.86
CA PRO A 221 -1.25 -3.96 16.65
C PRO A 221 -1.25 -4.35 15.16
N GLY A 222 -1.01 -5.63 14.90
CA GLY A 222 -1.02 -6.21 13.57
C GLY A 222 -2.09 -7.31 13.42
N PHE A 223 -1.91 -8.19 12.44
CA PHE A 223 -2.81 -9.30 12.12
C PHE A 223 -3.14 -10.20 13.32
N ARG A 224 -2.16 -10.49 14.19
CA ARG A 224 -2.33 -11.41 15.33
C ARG A 224 -3.42 -10.97 16.30
N VAL A 225 -3.55 -9.66 16.54
CA VAL A 225 -4.58 -9.11 17.45
C VAL A 225 -5.99 -9.29 16.87
N LEU A 226 -6.09 -9.41 15.56
CA LEU A 226 -7.32 -9.69 14.82
C LEU A 226 -7.58 -11.21 14.64
N GLY A 227 -6.72 -12.07 15.20
CA GLY A 227 -6.85 -13.51 15.06
C GLY A 227 -6.49 -14.04 13.67
N ILE A 228 -5.73 -13.26 12.88
CA ILE A 228 -5.34 -13.61 11.52
C ILE A 228 -3.86 -14.01 11.51
N SER A 229 -3.56 -15.17 10.92
CA SER A 229 -2.20 -15.60 10.60
C SER A 229 -1.88 -15.15 9.17
N PRO A 230 -1.00 -14.16 8.98
CA PRO A 230 -0.72 -13.67 7.64
C PRO A 230 -0.01 -14.73 6.81
N ARG A 231 -0.43 -14.87 5.55
CA ARG A 231 0.15 -15.80 4.59
C ARG A 231 1.50 -15.33 4.07
N SER A 232 2.37 -16.27 3.73
CA SER A 232 3.70 -15.95 3.21
C SER A 232 3.66 -15.64 1.71
N LEU A 233 4.60 -14.81 1.27
CA LEU A 233 4.76 -14.51 -0.16
C LEU A 233 5.06 -15.78 -0.96
N GLU A 234 5.89 -16.67 -0.43
CA GLU A 234 6.31 -17.89 -1.09
C GLU A 234 5.14 -18.83 -1.39
N GLU A 235 4.28 -19.07 -0.38
CA GLU A 235 3.12 -19.96 -0.51
C GLU A 235 2.11 -19.44 -1.53
N GLU A 236 1.76 -18.15 -1.43
CA GLU A 236 0.80 -17.54 -2.34
C GLU A 236 1.35 -17.42 -3.77
N LEU A 237 2.62 -17.08 -3.91
CA LEU A 237 3.26 -17.00 -5.23
C LEU A 237 3.30 -18.37 -5.94
N GLU A 238 3.57 -19.46 -5.21
CA GLU A 238 3.48 -20.81 -5.76
C GLU A 238 2.06 -21.14 -6.23
N ALA A 239 1.04 -20.80 -5.42
CA ALA A 239 -0.36 -21.01 -5.77
C ALA A 239 -0.75 -20.23 -7.03
N MET A 240 -0.36 -18.95 -7.12
CA MET A 240 -0.61 -18.07 -8.27
C MET A 240 0.04 -18.59 -9.56
N LEU A 241 1.27 -19.09 -9.47
CA LEU A 241 1.98 -19.61 -10.64
C LEU A 241 1.41 -20.94 -11.13
N LYS A 242 0.83 -21.76 -10.26
CA LYS A 242 0.13 -23.00 -10.63
C LYS A 242 -1.19 -22.73 -11.36
N GLN A 243 -1.92 -21.68 -10.98
CA GLN A 243 -3.19 -21.30 -11.62
C GLN A 243 -3.03 -20.70 -13.02
N ARG A 244 -1.83 -20.20 -13.37
CA ARG A 244 -1.53 -19.57 -14.67
C ARG A 244 -0.92 -20.54 -15.68
N LYS A 245 -0.74 -21.82 -15.35
CA LYS A 245 -0.33 -22.90 -16.25
C LYS A 245 -1.53 -23.64 -16.81
#